data_150e66dabad6d6a185919d6417c00234
#
_entry.id   150e66dabad6d6a185919d6417c00234
#
_cell.length_a   1.000
_cell.length_b   1.000
_cell.length_c   1.000
_cell.angle_alpha   90.00
_cell.angle_beta   90.00
_cell.angle_gamma   90.00
#
_symmetry.space_group_name_H-M   'P 1'
#
loop_
_entity.id
_entity.type
_entity.pdbx_description
1 polymer ?
#
loop_
_entity_poly.entity_id
_entity_poly.type
_entity_poly.pdbx_seq_one_letter_code
_entity_poly.pdbx_strand_id
1 'polypeptide(L)'
;MPADRSEALPAARRPHRLAGGQPGLLEPGASTDPYRLRLYRILRTDFPLGYDPGLGAWLLSRYADVALALTDPRFTGYPRDGAPRGPVPAPLGLCRGSLVCTPLPGSGTDRIPGGTPATASAVERAAYVLARRIAGRDQADLVGEFCRWLPAGLSAPRLNALVRAGGGTADCARHTGLRERALASFLANMLDDPDLLAAVAGGVGPGAEAGTGMLLGRAWTETLRRDPPVQIVLRRTRSEVRVSGGTLPAGAPVACLIGAAGRDPARFAAPDRFDPLRADADPLLTGPAGCPAALLGRLEAEHGLRALLTAMPGIRWADGFRPASSGVLTRGPRTLLVRPS
;
A
#
# COMPACT_ATOMS: atom_id res chain seq x y z
N MET A 1 19.82 2.42 49.47
CA MET A 1 19.58 1.26 48.60
C MET A 1 18.11 1.19 48.27
N PRO A 2 17.61 1.59 47.09
CA PRO A 2 16.27 1.32 46.64
C PRO A 2 16.26 0.04 45.81
N ALA A 3 15.33 -0.86 46.17
CA ALA A 3 15.14 -2.17 45.58
C ALA A 3 14.65 -2.04 44.12
N ASP A 4 15.36 -2.73 43.25
CA ASP A 4 15.00 -3.03 41.88
C ASP A 4 13.71 -3.88 41.86
N ARG A 5 12.58 -3.25 41.56
CA ARG A 5 11.33 -3.94 41.18
C ARG A 5 11.27 -4.05 39.66
N SER A 6 12.06 -4.94 39.13
CA SER A 6 11.81 -5.53 37.82
C SER A 6 10.55 -6.38 37.92
N GLU A 7 9.37 -5.75 37.81
CA GLU A 7 8.11 -6.47 37.60
C GLU A 7 8.18 -7.15 36.24
N ALA A 8 8.52 -8.43 36.23
CA ALA A 8 8.34 -9.31 35.11
C ALA A 8 6.85 -9.31 34.76
N LEU A 9 6.50 -8.73 33.61
CA LEU A 9 5.17 -8.86 33.03
C LEU A 9 4.75 -10.34 33.07
N PRO A 10 3.51 -10.65 33.54
CA PRO A 10 3.03 -12.01 33.59
C PRO A 10 3.18 -12.60 32.19
N ALA A 11 3.85 -13.75 32.11
CA ALA A 11 4.02 -14.49 30.89
C ALA A 11 2.64 -14.72 30.27
N ALA A 12 2.25 -13.86 29.31
CA ALA A 12 1.09 -14.09 28.49
C ALA A 12 1.19 -15.54 28.04
N ARG A 13 0.18 -16.37 28.36
CA ARG A 13 0.14 -17.77 27.94
C ARG A 13 0.45 -17.77 26.47
N ARG A 14 1.68 -18.19 26.14
CA ARG A 14 2.07 -18.42 24.76
C ARG A 14 1.04 -19.40 24.23
N PRO A 15 0.34 -19.08 23.12
CA PRO A 15 -0.51 -20.08 22.53
C PRO A 15 0.34 -21.34 22.41
N HIS A 16 -0.24 -22.47 22.76
CA HIS A 16 0.40 -23.76 22.55
C HIS A 16 1.11 -23.72 21.22
N ARG A 17 2.38 -24.16 21.21
CA ARG A 17 3.17 -24.29 19.98
C ARG A 17 2.22 -24.71 18.89
N LEU A 18 2.05 -23.85 17.87
CA LEU A 18 1.28 -24.23 16.70
C LEU A 18 1.85 -25.53 16.20
N ALA A 19 1.18 -26.64 16.51
CA ALA A 19 1.53 -27.94 16.03
C ALA A 19 1.35 -27.90 14.52
N GLY A 20 2.44 -28.06 13.76
CA GLY A 20 2.43 -28.07 12.31
C GLY A 20 2.63 -26.69 11.67
N GLY A 21 3.88 -26.22 11.64
CA GLY A 21 4.44 -25.43 10.57
C GLY A 21 3.67 -24.21 10.06
N GLN A 22 3.20 -23.30 10.94
CA GLN A 22 2.80 -21.99 10.45
C GLN A 22 3.99 -21.37 9.72
N PRO A 23 3.86 -21.01 8.42
CA PRO A 23 4.94 -20.40 7.68
C PRO A 23 5.18 -18.96 8.18
N GLY A 24 6.45 -18.63 8.39
CA GLY A 24 6.88 -17.30 8.85
C GLY A 24 6.83 -16.25 7.73
N LEU A 25 6.56 -15.02 8.09
CA LEU A 25 6.56 -13.90 7.15
C LEU A 25 7.96 -13.50 6.69
N LEU A 26 8.99 -13.86 7.46
CA LEU A 26 10.39 -13.52 7.21
C LEU A 26 11.19 -14.68 6.59
N GLU A 27 10.55 -15.79 6.26
CA GLU A 27 11.22 -16.94 5.62
C GLU A 27 11.79 -16.57 4.25
N PRO A 28 12.85 -17.26 3.81
CA PRO A 28 13.37 -17.11 2.44
C PRO A 28 12.27 -17.33 1.41
N GLY A 29 12.14 -16.39 0.47
CA GLY A 29 11.08 -16.42 -0.55
C GLY A 29 9.75 -15.77 -0.13
N ALA A 30 9.50 -15.52 1.14
CA ALA A 30 8.26 -14.88 1.61
C ALA A 30 8.03 -13.46 1.04
N SER A 31 9.06 -12.85 0.50
CA SER A 31 8.98 -11.53 -0.14
C SER A 31 8.56 -11.57 -1.61
N THR A 32 8.47 -12.75 -2.23
CA THR A 32 8.23 -12.93 -3.67
C THR A 32 6.84 -13.51 -3.96
N ASP A 33 6.27 -13.20 -5.15
CA ASP A 33 5.15 -13.93 -5.73
C ASP A 33 5.66 -15.24 -6.38
N PRO A 34 4.90 -16.31 -6.44
CA PRO A 34 3.57 -16.55 -5.89
C PRO A 34 3.57 -17.00 -4.42
N TYR A 35 4.75 -17.16 -3.79
CA TYR A 35 4.86 -17.66 -2.42
C TYR A 35 4.05 -16.80 -1.43
N ARG A 36 4.14 -15.47 -1.57
CA ARG A 36 3.42 -14.52 -0.71
C ARG A 36 1.91 -14.67 -0.77
N LEU A 37 1.34 -14.88 -1.95
CA LEU A 37 -0.10 -15.05 -2.12
C LEU A 37 -0.59 -16.36 -1.50
N ARG A 38 0.20 -17.44 -1.65
CA ARG A 38 -0.07 -18.71 -0.99
C ARG A 38 -0.01 -18.58 0.53
N LEU A 39 1.01 -17.90 1.05
CA LEU A 39 1.17 -17.63 2.47
C LEU A 39 -0.03 -16.88 3.04
N TYR A 40 -0.49 -15.82 2.38
CA TYR A 40 -1.67 -15.08 2.80
C TYR A 40 -2.94 -15.93 2.86
N ARG A 41 -3.11 -16.84 1.90
CA ARG A 41 -4.22 -17.80 1.90
C ARG A 41 -4.15 -18.73 3.11
N ILE A 42 -3.01 -19.34 3.36
CA ILE A 42 -2.78 -20.23 4.51
C ILE A 42 -3.07 -19.49 5.82
N LEU A 43 -2.53 -18.28 5.99
CA LEU A 43 -2.74 -17.50 7.21
C LEU A 43 -4.23 -17.18 7.43
N ARG A 44 -4.98 -16.83 6.39
CA ARG A 44 -6.42 -16.54 6.54
C ARG A 44 -7.25 -17.77 6.87
N THR A 45 -6.92 -18.92 6.27
CA THR A 45 -7.72 -20.14 6.38
C THR A 45 -7.37 -20.93 7.63
N ASP A 46 -6.08 -21.19 7.81
CA ASP A 46 -5.61 -22.17 8.79
C ASP A 46 -5.14 -21.50 10.10
N PHE A 47 -4.69 -20.25 10.00
CA PHE A 47 -4.14 -19.51 11.14
C PHE A 47 -4.72 -18.08 11.23
N PRO A 48 -6.06 -17.93 11.42
CA PRO A 48 -6.69 -16.61 11.45
C PRO A 48 -6.17 -15.72 12.58
N LEU A 49 -5.65 -16.32 13.65
CA LEU A 49 -4.88 -15.67 14.71
C LEU A 49 -3.59 -16.48 14.92
N GLY A 50 -2.57 -16.14 14.17
CA GLY A 50 -1.25 -16.75 14.29
C GLY A 50 -0.29 -15.88 15.10
N TYR A 51 0.83 -16.46 15.55
CA TYR A 51 1.93 -15.71 16.15
C TYR A 51 3.19 -15.93 15.33
N ASP A 52 3.85 -14.86 14.90
CA ASP A 52 5.12 -14.92 14.19
C ASP A 52 6.26 -14.60 15.16
N PRO A 53 7.08 -15.60 15.54
CA PRO A 53 8.18 -15.36 16.47
C PRO A 53 9.30 -14.50 15.86
N GLY A 54 9.45 -14.47 14.54
CA GLY A 54 10.42 -13.62 13.86
C GLY A 54 10.05 -12.13 13.94
N LEU A 55 8.73 -11.84 13.88
CA LEU A 55 8.20 -10.49 14.09
C LEU A 55 7.94 -10.19 15.57
N GLY A 56 7.85 -11.19 16.43
CA GLY A 56 7.43 -11.04 17.81
C GLY A 56 5.99 -10.53 17.94
N ALA A 57 5.12 -10.84 17.01
CA ALA A 57 3.78 -10.25 16.90
C ALA A 57 2.71 -11.26 16.50
N TRP A 58 1.47 -11.01 16.94
CA TRP A 58 0.28 -11.71 16.48
C TRP A 58 -0.09 -11.24 15.08
N LEU A 59 -0.47 -12.16 14.21
CA LEU A 59 -0.83 -11.88 12.82
C LEU A 59 -2.34 -11.81 12.68
N LEU A 60 -2.85 -10.72 12.14
CA LEU A 60 -4.22 -10.60 11.67
C LEU A 60 -4.22 -10.54 10.14
N SER A 61 -4.91 -11.48 9.50
CA SER A 61 -4.91 -11.67 8.05
C SER A 61 -6.28 -11.52 7.39
N ARG A 62 -7.37 -11.66 8.15
CA ARG A 62 -8.75 -11.48 7.66
C ARG A 62 -9.13 -10.01 7.61
N TYR A 63 -9.92 -9.63 6.61
CA TYR A 63 -10.34 -8.24 6.43
C TYR A 63 -11.01 -7.65 7.67
N ALA A 64 -11.98 -8.35 8.25
CA ALA A 64 -12.73 -7.85 9.40
C ALA A 64 -11.83 -7.57 10.62
N ASP A 65 -10.87 -8.47 10.91
CA ASP A 65 -9.97 -8.32 12.04
C ASP A 65 -8.95 -7.19 11.82
N VAL A 66 -8.46 -7.06 10.59
CA VAL A 66 -7.54 -5.97 10.23
C VAL A 66 -8.27 -4.62 10.26
N ALA A 67 -9.48 -4.54 9.72
CA ALA A 67 -10.31 -3.33 9.79
C ALA A 67 -10.57 -2.92 11.24
N LEU A 68 -10.94 -3.89 12.10
CA LEU A 68 -11.09 -3.67 13.54
C LEU A 68 -9.82 -3.11 14.16
N ALA A 69 -8.66 -3.74 13.89
CA ALA A 69 -7.39 -3.30 14.48
C ALA A 69 -6.93 -1.91 14.00
N LEU A 70 -7.42 -1.45 12.86
CA LEU A 70 -7.12 -0.12 12.32
C LEU A 70 -8.03 0.98 12.88
N THR A 71 -9.26 0.64 13.32
CA THR A 71 -10.30 1.62 13.70
C THR A 71 -10.66 1.62 15.17
N ASP A 72 -10.53 0.49 15.87
CA ASP A 72 -10.92 0.35 17.27
C ASP A 72 -9.91 1.04 18.21
N PRO A 73 -10.35 1.90 19.13
CA PRO A 73 -9.47 2.62 20.06
C PRO A 73 -8.70 1.73 21.03
N ARG A 74 -9.09 0.47 21.19
CA ARG A 74 -8.33 -0.52 21.96
C ARG A 74 -7.01 -0.92 21.28
N PHE A 75 -6.81 -0.57 20.01
CA PHE A 75 -5.55 -0.71 19.33
C PHE A 75 -4.84 0.65 19.21
N THR A 76 -3.56 0.68 19.52
CA THR A 76 -2.72 1.87 19.35
C THR A 76 -1.66 1.67 18.30
N GLY A 77 -1.16 2.76 17.73
CA GLY A 77 0.10 2.72 17.01
C GLY A 77 1.25 2.26 17.93
N TYR A 78 2.31 1.75 17.35
CA TYR A 78 3.54 1.46 18.12
C TYR A 78 4.04 2.76 18.76
N PRO A 79 4.43 2.76 20.06
CA PRO A 79 4.92 3.96 20.73
C PRO A 79 6.14 4.54 19.98
N ARG A 80 6.19 5.85 19.91
CA ARG A 80 7.34 6.57 19.31
C ARG A 80 8.65 6.36 20.09
N ASP A 81 8.55 6.04 21.39
CA ASP A 81 9.68 6.05 22.33
C ASP A 81 10.09 4.66 22.84
N GLY A 82 9.46 3.61 22.36
CA GLY A 82 9.81 2.23 22.71
C GLY A 82 10.14 1.44 21.45
N ALA A 83 11.40 1.40 21.06
CA ALA A 83 11.83 0.35 20.16
C ALA A 83 11.42 -1.00 20.76
N PRO A 84 10.81 -1.92 20.00
CA PRO A 84 10.51 -3.25 20.51
C PRO A 84 11.83 -3.84 21.03
N ARG A 85 11.86 -4.25 22.29
CA ARG A 85 12.96 -5.04 22.85
C ARG A 85 12.89 -6.46 22.26
N GLY A 86 13.26 -6.59 20.99
CA GLY A 86 13.31 -7.84 20.25
C GLY A 86 13.88 -7.57 18.86
N PRO A 87 14.39 -8.58 18.15
CA PRO A 87 15.06 -8.39 16.86
C PRO A 87 14.03 -8.13 15.75
N VAL A 88 13.36 -6.97 15.81
CA VAL A 88 12.79 -6.40 14.60
C VAL A 88 13.99 -5.79 13.87
N PRO A 89 14.38 -6.30 12.70
CA PRO A 89 15.51 -5.72 11.99
C PRO A 89 15.23 -4.23 11.76
N ALA A 90 15.98 -3.36 12.46
CA ALA A 90 16.16 -2.02 11.92
C ALA A 90 17.01 -2.23 10.66
N PRO A 91 16.62 -1.87 9.50
CA PRO A 91 16.13 -0.59 8.99
C PRO A 91 14.94 -0.81 8.06
N LEU A 92 13.78 -0.82 8.61
CA LEU A 92 12.61 -0.77 7.76
C LEU A 92 12.40 0.70 7.46
N GLY A 93 13.05 1.27 6.48
CA GLY A 93 12.97 2.66 6.01
C GLY A 93 11.58 3.29 5.93
N LEU A 94 10.73 2.83 6.83
CA LEU A 94 9.41 3.37 7.12
C LEU A 94 9.63 4.63 7.94
N CYS A 95 9.18 5.74 7.45
CA CYS A 95 9.12 6.98 8.22
C CYS A 95 8.56 6.67 9.61
N ARG A 96 9.20 7.18 10.65
CA ARG A 96 8.76 7.03 12.04
C ARG A 96 7.30 7.47 12.29
N GLY A 97 6.66 8.15 11.33
CA GLY A 97 5.24 8.55 11.34
C GLY A 97 4.31 7.72 10.45
N SER A 98 4.79 6.92 9.49
CA SER A 98 3.92 6.29 8.49
C SER A 98 3.22 5.02 8.92
N LEU A 99 3.61 4.42 10.03
CA LEU A 99 2.84 3.33 10.63
C LEU A 99 1.56 3.83 11.33
N VAL A 100 1.29 5.13 11.34
CA VAL A 100 0.24 5.78 12.11
C VAL A 100 -0.68 6.67 11.25
N CYS A 101 -0.60 6.58 9.93
CA CYS A 101 -1.66 7.15 9.10
C CYS A 101 -2.92 6.29 9.24
N THR A 102 -3.54 6.33 10.41
CA THR A 102 -4.83 5.69 10.66
C THR A 102 -5.90 6.54 10.00
N PRO A 103 -6.83 5.94 9.23
CA PRO A 103 -8.06 6.64 8.88
C PRO A 103 -8.75 7.08 10.18
N LEU A 104 -9.10 8.35 10.30
CA LEU A 104 -9.95 8.78 11.40
C LEU A 104 -11.34 8.16 11.19
N PRO A 105 -11.94 7.52 12.21
CA PRO A 105 -13.30 7.02 12.11
C PRO A 105 -14.25 8.15 11.72
N GLY A 106 -15.06 7.96 10.67
CA GLY A 106 -16.08 8.92 10.24
C GLY A 106 -15.64 9.92 9.16
N SER A 107 -14.44 9.87 8.65
CA SER A 107 -14.09 10.63 7.46
C SER A 107 -14.59 9.89 6.21
N GLY A 108 -15.82 10.19 5.80
CA GLY A 108 -16.33 9.74 4.51
C GLY A 108 -15.34 10.06 3.40
N THR A 109 -15.20 9.12 2.48
CA THR A 109 -14.27 9.16 1.33
C THR A 109 -14.48 10.35 0.38
N ASP A 110 -15.47 11.21 0.62
CA ASP A 110 -15.96 12.18 -0.33
C ASP A 110 -15.32 13.57 -0.26
N ARG A 111 -14.38 13.80 0.65
CA ARG A 111 -13.67 15.08 0.71
C ARG A 111 -12.19 14.89 1.00
N ILE A 112 -11.48 14.33 0.03
CA ILE A 112 -10.07 14.73 -0.12
C ILE A 112 -10.13 16.17 -0.65
N PRO A 113 -9.64 17.19 0.07
CA PRO A 113 -9.53 18.52 -0.52
C PRO A 113 -8.75 18.34 -1.81
N GLY A 114 -9.41 18.57 -2.95
CA GLY A 114 -8.80 18.38 -4.24
C GLY A 114 -7.48 19.15 -4.25
N GLY A 115 -6.40 18.51 -4.68
CA GLY A 115 -5.15 19.22 -4.88
C GLY A 115 -5.43 20.48 -5.67
N THR A 116 -4.78 21.58 -5.32
CA THR A 116 -5.03 22.82 -6.07
C THR A 116 -4.79 22.54 -7.56
N PRO A 117 -5.51 23.18 -8.48
CA PRO A 117 -5.28 23.05 -9.93
C PRO A 117 -3.79 23.20 -10.29
N ALA A 118 -3.08 24.07 -9.57
CA ALA A 118 -1.64 24.23 -9.71
C ALA A 118 -0.82 22.98 -9.37
N THR A 119 -1.29 22.14 -8.43
CA THR A 119 -0.63 20.89 -8.09
C THR A 119 -0.85 19.84 -9.18
N ALA A 120 -2.09 19.66 -9.63
CA ALA A 120 -2.42 18.76 -10.72
C ALA A 120 -1.61 19.10 -11.98
N SER A 121 -1.59 20.38 -12.38
CA SER A 121 -0.80 20.85 -13.51
C SER A 121 0.72 20.65 -13.35
N ALA A 122 1.23 20.69 -12.12
CA ALA A 122 2.65 20.42 -11.87
C ALA A 122 2.97 18.92 -12.04
N VAL A 123 2.10 18.03 -11.54
CA VAL A 123 2.22 16.58 -11.72
C VAL A 123 2.13 16.24 -13.20
N GLU A 124 1.14 16.77 -13.90
CA GLU A 124 0.93 16.55 -15.34
C GLU A 124 2.17 16.95 -16.16
N ARG A 125 2.71 18.16 -15.96
CA ARG A 125 3.92 18.59 -16.67
C ARG A 125 5.12 17.69 -16.36
N ALA A 126 5.33 17.30 -15.10
CA ALA A 126 6.41 16.41 -14.72
C ALA A 126 6.26 15.05 -15.37
N ALA A 127 5.06 14.48 -15.37
CA ALA A 127 4.75 13.20 -16.00
C ALA A 127 5.01 13.23 -17.51
N TYR A 128 4.55 14.30 -18.18
CA TYR A 128 4.74 14.46 -19.61
C TYR A 128 6.23 14.57 -20.00
N VAL A 129 7.01 15.35 -19.26
CA VAL A 129 8.47 15.48 -19.51
C VAL A 129 9.16 14.13 -19.36
N LEU A 130 8.84 13.36 -18.31
CA LEU A 130 9.41 12.03 -18.08
C LEU A 130 8.99 11.04 -19.17
N ALA A 131 7.71 11.00 -19.54
CA ALA A 131 7.20 10.13 -20.59
C ALA A 131 7.89 10.41 -21.94
N ARG A 132 8.05 11.67 -22.31
CA ARG A 132 8.74 12.08 -23.56
C ARG A 132 10.21 11.67 -23.59
N ARG A 133 10.89 11.62 -22.42
CA ARG A 133 12.30 11.20 -22.36
C ARG A 133 12.51 9.74 -22.69
N ILE A 134 11.52 8.89 -22.46
CA ILE A 134 11.61 7.44 -22.69
C ILE A 134 10.93 6.99 -23.98
N ALA A 135 10.06 7.81 -24.56
CA ALA A 135 9.26 7.48 -25.74
C ALA A 135 10.07 7.12 -26.99
N GLY A 136 11.28 7.65 -27.13
CA GLY A 136 12.16 7.39 -28.29
C GLY A 136 13.09 6.19 -28.13
N ARG A 137 12.87 5.34 -27.13
CA ARG A 137 13.72 4.18 -26.86
C ARG A 137 13.08 2.89 -27.36
N ASP A 138 13.91 1.89 -27.67
CA ASP A 138 13.42 0.55 -28.02
C ASP A 138 12.83 -0.17 -26.81
N GLN A 139 13.38 0.10 -25.62
CA GLN A 139 12.95 -0.47 -24.35
C GLN A 139 13.23 0.50 -23.20
N ALA A 140 12.36 0.52 -22.18
CA ALA A 140 12.50 1.35 -20.99
C ALA A 140 12.06 0.59 -19.73
N ASP A 141 12.69 0.91 -18.58
CA ASP A 141 12.22 0.48 -17.26
C ASP A 141 11.42 1.60 -16.59
N LEU A 142 10.10 1.46 -16.56
CA LEU A 142 9.23 2.49 -15.98
C LEU A 142 9.50 2.71 -14.48
N VAL A 143 9.97 1.71 -13.73
CA VAL A 143 10.30 1.94 -12.31
C VAL A 143 11.50 2.86 -12.18
N GLY A 144 12.59 2.53 -12.85
CA GLY A 144 13.84 3.29 -12.77
C GLY A 144 13.77 4.67 -13.41
N GLU A 145 12.98 4.81 -14.48
CA GLU A 145 13.00 6.00 -15.33
C GLU A 145 11.78 6.90 -15.19
N PHE A 146 10.67 6.38 -14.65
CA PHE A 146 9.42 7.12 -14.49
C PHE A 146 8.90 7.12 -13.04
N CYS A 147 8.59 5.94 -12.47
CA CYS A 147 7.94 5.84 -11.15
C CYS A 147 8.77 6.43 -10.02
N ARG A 148 10.09 6.30 -10.08
CA ARG A 148 11.02 6.88 -9.11
C ARG A 148 11.05 8.41 -9.18
N TRP A 149 11.05 8.95 -10.38
CA TRP A 149 11.29 10.37 -10.61
C TRP A 149 10.03 11.23 -10.52
N LEU A 150 8.85 10.70 -10.87
CA LEU A 150 7.61 11.47 -10.81
C LEU A 150 7.27 11.90 -9.37
N PRO A 151 7.28 11.03 -8.35
CA PRO A 151 7.11 11.43 -6.96
C PRO A 151 8.21 12.36 -6.44
N ALA A 152 9.45 12.18 -6.90
CA ALA A 152 10.58 13.01 -6.48
C ALA A 152 10.59 14.42 -7.13
N GLY A 153 9.99 14.56 -8.32
CA GLY A 153 9.98 15.79 -9.10
C GLY A 153 9.10 16.90 -8.54
N LEU A 154 8.27 16.61 -7.53
CA LEU A 154 7.50 17.63 -6.84
C LEU A 154 8.40 18.39 -5.87
N SER A 155 8.51 19.71 -6.05
CA SER A 155 9.36 20.55 -5.18
C SER A 155 8.87 20.53 -3.72
N ALA A 156 9.80 20.47 -2.78
CA ALA A 156 9.51 20.48 -1.35
C ALA A 156 8.58 21.64 -0.89
N PRO A 157 8.67 22.88 -1.42
CA PRO A 157 7.75 23.95 -1.06
C PRO A 157 6.28 23.67 -1.43
N ARG A 158 6.03 23.06 -2.60
CA ARG A 158 4.67 22.68 -3.02
C ARG A 158 4.10 21.54 -2.17
N LEU A 159 4.94 20.58 -1.85
CA LEU A 159 4.59 19.49 -0.92
C LEU A 159 4.22 20.05 0.47
N ASN A 160 5.01 20.98 1.00
CA ASN A 160 4.75 21.61 2.30
C ASN A 160 3.46 22.44 2.30
N ALA A 161 3.11 23.09 1.18
CA ALA A 161 1.84 23.80 1.05
C ALA A 161 0.64 22.84 1.11
N LEU A 162 0.71 21.68 0.43
CA LEU A 162 -0.30 20.63 0.48
C LEU A 162 -0.45 20.04 1.88
N VAL A 163 0.67 19.78 2.55
CA VAL A 163 0.68 19.25 3.94
C VAL A 163 -0.05 20.20 4.87
N ARG A 164 0.23 21.51 4.76
CA ARG A 164 -0.43 22.53 5.60
C ARG A 164 -1.92 22.65 5.31
N ALA A 165 -2.31 22.62 4.04
CA ALA A 165 -3.71 22.69 3.63
C ALA A 165 -4.53 21.45 4.08
N GLY A 166 -3.89 20.27 4.19
CA GLY A 166 -4.52 19.02 4.61
C GLY A 166 -4.46 18.73 6.12
N GLY A 167 -3.90 19.64 6.94
CA GLY A 167 -3.74 19.43 8.39
C GLY A 167 -2.74 18.31 8.75
N GLY A 168 -1.95 17.82 7.79
CA GLY A 168 -0.97 16.76 7.98
C GLY A 168 0.38 17.27 8.49
N THR A 169 1.18 16.37 9.08
CA THR A 169 2.56 16.66 9.45
C THR A 169 3.49 16.54 8.24
N ALA A 170 4.58 17.31 8.21
CA ALA A 170 5.57 17.32 7.11
C ALA A 170 6.13 15.91 6.76
N ASP A 171 6.04 14.95 7.67
CA ASP A 171 6.51 13.59 7.46
C ASP A 171 5.66 12.79 6.46
N CYS A 172 4.35 13.08 6.36
CA CYS A 172 3.46 12.39 5.41
C CYS A 172 3.80 12.70 3.94
N ALA A 173 4.34 13.86 3.67
CA ALA A 173 4.69 14.28 2.31
C ALA A 173 5.98 13.62 1.78
N ARG A 174 6.79 13.04 2.65
CA ARG A 174 8.09 12.43 2.32
C ARG A 174 8.02 10.98 1.85
N HIS A 175 6.82 10.39 1.76
CA HIS A 175 6.68 8.97 1.37
C HIS A 175 6.86 8.73 -0.14
N THR A 176 7.91 9.29 -0.73
CA THR A 176 8.22 9.10 -2.16
C THR A 176 8.33 7.64 -2.51
N GLY A 177 9.02 6.82 -1.70
CA GLY A 177 9.18 5.40 -1.96
C GLY A 177 7.89 4.58 -1.89
N LEU A 178 6.90 4.98 -1.09
CA LEU A 178 5.57 4.33 -1.08
C LEU A 178 4.76 4.74 -2.31
N ARG A 179 4.83 6.01 -2.73
CA ARG A 179 4.17 6.50 -3.95
C ARG A 179 4.79 5.87 -5.19
N GLU A 180 6.13 5.74 -5.24
CA GLU A 180 6.84 5.00 -6.29
C GLU A 180 6.30 3.58 -6.45
N ARG A 181 6.19 2.81 -5.34
CA ARG A 181 5.68 1.44 -5.36
C ARG A 181 4.20 1.36 -5.75
N ALA A 182 3.38 2.28 -5.24
CA ALA A 182 1.97 2.34 -5.59
C ALA A 182 1.78 2.65 -7.08
N LEU A 183 2.53 3.63 -7.61
CA LEU A 183 2.52 3.98 -9.03
C LEU A 183 3.00 2.81 -9.90
N ALA A 184 4.08 2.13 -9.50
CA ALA A 184 4.57 0.97 -10.23
C ALA A 184 3.54 -0.18 -10.24
N SER A 185 2.87 -0.46 -9.11
CA SER A 185 1.81 -1.46 -9.06
C SER A 185 0.61 -1.06 -9.91
N PHE A 186 0.23 0.22 -9.89
CA PHE A 186 -0.85 0.75 -10.74
C PHE A 186 -0.54 0.60 -12.23
N LEU A 187 0.65 1.01 -12.66
CA LEU A 187 1.05 0.86 -14.07
C LEU A 187 1.14 -0.60 -14.48
N ALA A 188 1.65 -1.48 -13.63
CA ALA A 188 1.67 -2.92 -13.89
C ALA A 188 0.25 -3.47 -14.13
N ASN A 189 -0.70 -3.12 -13.25
CA ASN A 189 -2.08 -3.57 -13.37
C ASN A 189 -2.77 -3.05 -14.65
N MET A 190 -2.48 -1.80 -15.03
CA MET A 190 -3.04 -1.22 -16.25
C MET A 190 -2.45 -1.85 -17.52
N LEU A 191 -1.14 -2.13 -17.53
CA LEU A 191 -0.46 -2.76 -18.67
C LEU A 191 -0.77 -4.26 -18.82
N ASP A 192 -1.22 -4.92 -17.74
CA ASP A 192 -1.67 -6.32 -17.78
C ASP A 192 -3.08 -6.49 -18.41
N ASP A 193 -3.82 -5.40 -18.57
CA ASP A 193 -5.16 -5.39 -19.15
C ASP A 193 -5.21 -4.47 -20.39
N PRO A 194 -4.94 -5.00 -21.60
CA PRO A 194 -4.92 -4.22 -22.82
C PRO A 194 -6.27 -3.55 -23.15
N ASP A 195 -7.39 -4.18 -22.80
CA ASP A 195 -8.72 -3.64 -23.08
C ASP A 195 -8.99 -2.42 -22.18
N LEU A 196 -8.62 -2.51 -20.90
CA LEU A 196 -8.70 -1.41 -19.97
C LEU A 196 -7.77 -0.26 -20.39
N LEU A 197 -6.56 -0.59 -20.84
CA LEU A 197 -5.59 0.39 -21.32
C LEU A 197 -6.13 1.11 -22.57
N ALA A 198 -6.72 0.38 -23.51
CA ALA A 198 -7.35 0.92 -24.70
C ALA A 198 -8.55 1.81 -24.37
N ALA A 199 -9.37 1.43 -23.38
CA ALA A 199 -10.50 2.24 -22.93
C ALA A 199 -10.03 3.59 -22.35
N VAL A 200 -8.92 3.59 -21.61
CA VAL A 200 -8.30 4.83 -21.10
C VAL A 200 -7.70 5.66 -22.24
N ALA A 201 -7.01 5.02 -23.18
CA ALA A 201 -6.42 5.71 -24.35
C ALA A 201 -7.49 6.34 -25.26
N GLY A 202 -8.59 5.65 -25.51
CA GLY A 202 -9.73 6.15 -26.29
C GLY A 202 -10.47 7.31 -25.63
N GLY A 203 -10.36 7.46 -24.31
CA GLY A 203 -10.92 8.54 -23.54
C GLY A 203 -10.00 9.77 -23.37
N VAL A 204 -8.86 9.81 -24.05
CA VAL A 204 -7.95 10.97 -24.08
C VAL A 204 -8.39 11.91 -25.21
N GLY A 205 -9.43 12.71 -24.97
CA GLY A 205 -9.94 13.68 -25.95
C GLY A 205 -10.99 14.60 -25.32
N PRO A 206 -11.32 15.74 -25.98
CA PRO A 206 -12.32 16.68 -25.47
C PRO A 206 -13.68 15.99 -25.27
N GLY A 207 -14.21 16.06 -24.05
CA GLY A 207 -15.52 15.50 -23.68
C GLY A 207 -15.49 14.10 -23.04
N ALA A 208 -14.42 13.32 -23.15
CA ALA A 208 -14.30 12.00 -22.55
C ALA A 208 -13.61 12.01 -21.16
N GLU A 209 -13.16 13.17 -20.71
CA GLU A 209 -12.31 13.33 -19.52
C GLU A 209 -12.94 12.84 -18.20
N ALA A 210 -14.27 13.07 -18.03
CA ALA A 210 -14.96 12.72 -16.79
C ALA A 210 -15.06 11.19 -16.62
N GLY A 211 -15.41 10.47 -17.66
CA GLY A 211 -15.51 9.00 -17.65
C GLY A 211 -14.15 8.34 -17.41
N THR A 212 -13.12 8.81 -18.11
CA THR A 212 -11.76 8.31 -17.98
C THR A 212 -11.18 8.62 -16.58
N GLY A 213 -11.41 9.80 -16.04
CA GLY A 213 -10.99 10.16 -14.68
C GLY A 213 -11.61 9.27 -13.61
N MET A 214 -12.91 8.94 -13.77
CA MET A 214 -13.59 8.01 -12.87
C MET A 214 -13.01 6.60 -12.98
N LEU A 215 -12.74 6.10 -14.18
CA LEU A 215 -12.13 4.79 -14.39
C LEU A 215 -10.72 4.70 -13.78
N LEU A 216 -9.89 5.71 -13.99
CA LEU A 216 -8.55 5.79 -13.41
C LEU A 216 -8.60 5.84 -11.88
N GLY A 217 -9.52 6.61 -11.31
CA GLY A 217 -9.72 6.66 -9.86
C GLY A 217 -10.14 5.31 -9.28
N ARG A 218 -11.01 4.56 -9.97
CA ARG A 218 -11.40 3.20 -9.59
C ARG A 218 -10.23 2.21 -9.73
N ALA A 219 -9.48 2.28 -10.82
CA ALA A 219 -8.30 1.45 -11.03
C ALA A 219 -7.22 1.71 -9.95
N TRP A 220 -7.04 2.97 -9.55
CA TRP A 220 -6.18 3.33 -8.43
C TRP A 220 -6.65 2.71 -7.11
N THR A 221 -7.93 2.83 -6.79
CA THR A 221 -8.54 2.25 -5.59
C THR A 221 -8.38 0.73 -5.56
N GLU A 222 -8.64 0.07 -6.67
CA GLU A 222 -8.48 -1.38 -6.82
C GLU A 222 -7.01 -1.81 -6.71
N THR A 223 -6.08 -1.01 -7.22
CA THR A 223 -4.64 -1.24 -7.02
C THR A 223 -4.29 -1.21 -5.53
N LEU A 224 -4.77 -0.21 -4.79
CA LEU A 224 -4.50 -0.11 -3.35
C LEU A 224 -5.14 -1.24 -2.55
N ARG A 225 -6.26 -1.80 -3.00
CA ARG A 225 -6.86 -3.00 -2.41
C ARG A 225 -6.03 -4.24 -2.68
N ARG A 226 -5.74 -4.52 -3.97
CA ARG A 226 -5.11 -5.77 -4.41
C ARG A 226 -3.62 -5.82 -4.14
N ASP A 227 -2.93 -4.72 -4.43
CA ASP A 227 -1.47 -4.61 -4.40
C ASP A 227 -1.03 -3.37 -3.59
N PRO A 228 -1.45 -3.26 -2.30
CA PRO A 228 -1.12 -2.10 -1.49
C PRO A 228 0.41 -1.95 -1.33
N PRO A 229 0.95 -0.72 -1.40
CA PRO A 229 2.39 -0.51 -1.19
C PRO A 229 2.82 -0.80 0.25
N VAL A 230 1.92 -0.66 1.22
CA VAL A 230 2.12 -1.05 2.62
C VAL A 230 1.47 -2.41 2.84
N GLN A 231 2.27 -3.41 3.19
CA GLN A 231 1.81 -4.77 3.37
C GLN A 231 1.45 -5.10 4.82
N ILE A 232 2.12 -4.48 5.78
CA ILE A 232 1.97 -4.76 7.20
C ILE A 232 1.91 -3.45 7.97
N VAL A 233 0.92 -3.32 8.84
CA VAL A 233 0.81 -2.23 9.82
C VAL A 233 0.91 -2.81 11.22
N LEU A 234 1.79 -2.26 12.05
CA LEU A 234 1.96 -2.71 13.42
C LEU A 234 1.04 -1.94 14.37
N ARG A 235 0.45 -2.65 15.30
CA ARG A 235 -0.43 -2.16 16.35
C ARG A 235 -0.06 -2.79 17.70
N ARG A 236 -0.61 -2.25 18.78
CA ARG A 236 -0.55 -2.83 20.12
C ARG A 236 -1.94 -2.73 20.76
N THR A 237 -2.39 -3.79 21.39
CA THR A 237 -3.64 -3.78 22.17
C THR A 237 -3.44 -3.02 23.48
N ARG A 238 -4.44 -2.23 23.90
CA ARG A 238 -4.49 -1.59 25.23
C ARG A 238 -5.21 -2.46 26.26
N SER A 239 -6.17 -3.24 25.80
CA SER A 239 -6.96 -4.17 26.59
C SER A 239 -7.14 -5.46 25.81
N GLU A 240 -7.76 -6.44 26.42
CA GLU A 240 -8.14 -7.67 25.74
C GLU A 240 -9.10 -7.40 24.58
N VAL A 241 -8.88 -8.04 23.44
CA VAL A 241 -9.71 -7.91 22.23
C VAL A 241 -9.96 -9.27 21.60
N ARG A 242 -11.24 -9.58 21.39
CA ARG A 242 -11.65 -10.78 20.64
C ARG A 242 -11.54 -10.53 19.14
N VAL A 243 -10.94 -11.47 18.44
CA VAL A 243 -10.75 -11.50 16.97
C VAL A 243 -11.08 -12.89 16.46
N SER A 244 -11.07 -13.06 15.13
CA SER A 244 -11.22 -14.39 14.53
C SER A 244 -10.11 -15.32 15.02
N GLY A 245 -10.52 -16.49 15.50
CA GLY A 245 -9.57 -17.53 15.95
C GLY A 245 -9.10 -17.38 17.41
N GLY A 246 -9.54 -16.34 18.18
CA GLY A 246 -9.18 -16.25 19.57
C GLY A 246 -9.24 -14.84 20.17
N THR A 247 -8.46 -14.66 21.22
CA THR A 247 -8.42 -13.41 21.99
C THR A 247 -6.99 -12.91 22.11
N LEU A 248 -6.78 -11.66 21.77
CA LEU A 248 -5.52 -10.94 21.95
C LEU A 248 -5.46 -10.40 23.38
N PRO A 249 -4.42 -10.69 24.18
CA PRO A 249 -4.26 -10.12 25.50
C PRO A 249 -3.93 -8.61 25.44
N ALA A 250 -4.11 -7.91 26.56
CA ALA A 250 -3.64 -6.54 26.70
C ALA A 250 -2.12 -6.43 26.49
N GLY A 251 -1.67 -5.38 25.82
CA GLY A 251 -0.26 -5.15 25.52
C GLY A 251 0.30 -6.00 24.38
N ALA A 252 -0.51 -6.82 23.71
CA ALA A 252 -0.04 -7.68 22.61
C ALA A 252 0.44 -6.85 21.42
N PRO A 253 1.64 -7.13 20.89
CA PRO A 253 2.05 -6.62 19.58
C PRO A 253 1.27 -7.35 18.48
N VAL A 254 0.76 -6.60 17.51
CA VAL A 254 -0.09 -7.10 16.43
C VAL A 254 0.41 -6.61 15.09
N ALA A 255 0.54 -7.51 14.14
CA ALA A 255 0.86 -7.24 12.75
C ALA A 255 -0.42 -7.39 11.89
N CYS A 256 -0.96 -6.29 11.43
CA CYS A 256 -2.11 -6.23 10.54
C CYS A 256 -1.63 -6.45 9.10
N LEU A 257 -1.98 -7.58 8.50
CA LEU A 257 -1.53 -7.96 7.16
C LEU A 257 -2.46 -7.34 6.09
N ILE A 258 -2.18 -6.11 5.69
CA ILE A 258 -2.99 -5.35 4.74
C ILE A 258 -3.11 -6.06 3.40
N GLY A 259 -1.98 -6.57 2.87
CA GLY A 259 -1.98 -7.31 1.60
C GLY A 259 -2.77 -8.62 1.65
N ALA A 260 -2.84 -9.27 2.82
CA ALA A 260 -3.68 -10.45 3.01
C ALA A 260 -5.17 -10.10 3.10
N ALA A 261 -5.49 -9.09 3.89
CA ALA A 261 -6.85 -8.63 4.11
C ALA A 261 -7.50 -8.07 2.84
N GLY A 262 -6.74 -7.32 2.03
CA GLY A 262 -7.19 -6.84 0.72
C GLY A 262 -7.55 -7.96 -0.27
N ARG A 263 -7.13 -9.19 -0.01
CA ARG A 263 -7.41 -10.39 -0.82
C ARG A 263 -8.26 -11.43 -0.09
N ASP A 264 -9.06 -10.98 0.89
CA ASP A 264 -9.93 -11.86 1.66
C ASP A 264 -11.19 -12.23 0.87
N PRO A 265 -11.40 -13.52 0.52
CA PRO A 265 -12.59 -13.96 -0.23
C PRO A 265 -13.89 -13.85 0.58
N ALA A 266 -13.81 -13.73 1.91
CA ALA A 266 -14.98 -13.45 2.73
C ALA A 266 -15.51 -12.01 2.56
N ARG A 267 -14.66 -11.09 2.05
CA ARG A 267 -15.02 -9.69 1.81
C ARG A 267 -15.15 -9.35 0.32
N PHE A 268 -14.30 -9.94 -0.53
CA PHE A 268 -14.21 -9.59 -1.95
C PHE A 268 -14.43 -10.82 -2.83
N ALA A 269 -15.36 -10.76 -3.76
CA ALA A 269 -15.51 -11.79 -4.78
C ALA A 269 -14.29 -11.78 -5.72
N ALA A 270 -13.78 -12.98 -6.08
CA ALA A 270 -12.58 -13.14 -6.90
C ALA A 270 -11.44 -12.17 -6.51
N PRO A 271 -10.93 -12.22 -5.25
CA PRO A 271 -10.10 -11.17 -4.66
C PRO A 271 -8.76 -10.98 -5.35
N ASP A 272 -8.27 -11.98 -6.07
CA ASP A 272 -7.00 -11.94 -6.80
C ASP A 272 -7.12 -11.28 -8.19
N ARG A 273 -8.36 -11.15 -8.73
CA ARG A 273 -8.62 -10.46 -9.99
C ARG A 273 -8.50 -8.96 -9.79
N PHE A 274 -7.82 -8.29 -10.72
CA PHE A 274 -7.87 -6.84 -10.84
C PHE A 274 -9.18 -6.44 -11.53
N ASP A 275 -10.02 -5.70 -10.84
CA ASP A 275 -11.34 -5.31 -11.35
C ASP A 275 -11.68 -3.88 -10.93
N PRO A 276 -11.33 -2.89 -11.75
CA PRO A 276 -11.66 -1.48 -11.49
C PRO A 276 -13.15 -1.18 -11.40
N LEU A 277 -14.00 -2.06 -11.93
CA LEU A 277 -15.44 -1.89 -11.89
C LEU A 277 -16.11 -2.56 -10.69
N ARG A 278 -15.31 -3.18 -9.83
CA ARG A 278 -15.77 -3.76 -8.57
C ARG A 278 -16.60 -2.74 -7.77
N ALA A 279 -17.79 -3.16 -7.35
CA ALA A 279 -18.69 -2.28 -6.59
C ALA A 279 -18.25 -2.06 -5.14
N ASP A 280 -17.49 -3.02 -4.59
CA ASP A 280 -17.09 -3.12 -3.19
C ASP A 280 -15.60 -2.87 -2.95
N ALA A 281 -14.92 -2.18 -3.87
CA ALA A 281 -13.52 -1.80 -3.70
C ALA A 281 -13.37 -0.86 -2.49
N ASP A 282 -12.90 -1.41 -1.37
CA ASP A 282 -12.67 -0.71 -0.11
C ASP A 282 -11.28 -1.06 0.42
N PRO A 283 -10.24 -0.36 -0.04
CA PRO A 283 -8.89 -0.58 0.44
C PRO A 283 -8.77 -0.13 1.89
N LEU A 284 -8.18 -0.97 2.74
CA LEU A 284 -7.97 -0.67 4.16
C LEU A 284 -7.06 0.54 4.41
N LEU A 285 -6.21 0.88 3.45
CA LEU A 285 -5.28 1.99 3.55
C LEU A 285 -5.34 2.85 2.28
N THR A 286 -6.10 3.90 2.32
CA THR A 286 -6.05 5.00 1.34
C THR A 286 -5.18 6.16 1.83
N GLY A 287 -4.73 6.08 3.06
CA GLY A 287 -4.19 7.19 3.84
C GLY A 287 -5.31 7.88 4.64
N PRO A 288 -4.98 8.65 5.69
CA PRO A 288 -5.96 9.46 6.39
C PRO A 288 -6.59 10.47 5.44
N ALA A 289 -7.85 10.83 5.70
CA ALA A 289 -8.51 11.91 4.97
C ALA A 289 -7.62 13.17 4.99
N GLY A 290 -7.36 13.72 3.81
CA GLY A 290 -6.45 14.86 3.65
C GLY A 290 -4.95 14.50 3.71
N CYS A 291 -4.56 13.21 3.68
CA CYS A 291 -3.15 12.85 3.57
C CYS A 291 -2.58 13.29 2.21
N PRO A 292 -1.61 14.22 2.19
CA PRO A 292 -1.04 14.70 0.93
C PRO A 292 -0.39 13.61 0.09
N ALA A 293 0.18 12.58 0.73
CA ALA A 293 0.79 11.46 0.01
C ALA A 293 -0.26 10.62 -0.72
N ALA A 294 -1.45 10.42 -0.14
CA ALA A 294 -2.54 9.69 -0.78
C ALA A 294 -3.09 10.48 -1.99
N LEU A 295 -3.30 11.79 -1.82
CA LEU A 295 -3.74 12.66 -2.90
C LEU A 295 -2.73 12.71 -4.05
N LEU A 296 -1.45 12.93 -3.74
CA LEU A 296 -0.39 12.98 -4.75
C LEU A 296 -0.24 11.65 -5.47
N GLY A 297 -0.29 10.52 -4.76
CA GLY A 297 -0.20 9.21 -5.38
C GLY A 297 -1.31 8.97 -6.42
N ARG A 298 -2.54 9.41 -6.14
CA ARG A 298 -3.63 9.35 -7.10
C ARG A 298 -3.38 10.25 -8.31
N LEU A 299 -2.99 11.51 -8.11
CA LEU A 299 -2.68 12.43 -9.20
C LEU A 299 -1.52 11.91 -10.07
N GLU A 300 -0.48 11.34 -9.44
CA GLU A 300 0.65 10.73 -10.14
C GLU A 300 0.23 9.54 -10.99
N ALA A 301 -0.69 8.69 -10.50
CA ALA A 301 -1.23 7.58 -11.25
C ALA A 301 -2.06 8.05 -12.45
N GLU A 302 -3.00 8.98 -12.23
CA GLU A 302 -3.90 9.48 -13.27
C GLU A 302 -3.14 10.25 -14.36
N HIS A 303 -2.37 11.27 -13.98
CA HIS A 303 -1.60 12.05 -14.94
C HIS A 303 -0.42 11.28 -15.52
N GLY A 304 0.20 10.38 -14.72
CA GLY A 304 1.30 9.53 -15.15
C GLY A 304 0.90 8.62 -16.30
N LEU A 305 -0.21 7.88 -16.14
CA LEU A 305 -0.68 6.99 -17.19
C LEU A 305 -1.11 7.76 -18.45
N ARG A 306 -1.83 8.88 -18.29
CA ARG A 306 -2.22 9.73 -19.44
C ARG A 306 -1.00 10.23 -20.21
N ALA A 307 0.05 10.68 -19.49
CA ALA A 307 1.27 11.16 -20.13
C ALA A 307 2.01 10.03 -20.88
N LEU A 308 2.05 8.82 -20.29
CA LEU A 308 2.65 7.65 -20.95
C LEU A 308 1.88 7.29 -22.23
N LEU A 309 0.55 7.21 -22.19
CA LEU A 309 -0.28 6.90 -23.35
C LEU A 309 -0.23 7.98 -24.44
N THR A 310 -0.11 9.25 -24.06
CA THR A 310 0.06 10.36 -25.01
C THR A 310 1.41 10.30 -25.71
N ALA A 311 2.48 9.99 -24.96
CA ALA A 311 3.83 9.93 -25.52
C ALA A 311 4.13 8.60 -26.23
N MET A 312 3.46 7.53 -25.85
CA MET A 312 3.69 6.15 -26.29
C MET A 312 2.36 5.42 -26.44
N PRO A 313 1.57 5.72 -27.51
CA PRO A 313 0.24 5.12 -27.69
C PRO A 313 0.26 3.58 -27.80
N GLY A 314 1.38 3.00 -28.28
CA GLY A 314 1.58 1.57 -28.43
C GLY A 314 2.30 0.90 -27.26
N ILE A 315 2.41 1.57 -26.10
CA ILE A 315 3.14 1.03 -24.95
C ILE A 315 2.64 -0.38 -24.58
N ARG A 316 3.57 -1.31 -24.42
CA ARG A 316 3.31 -2.69 -24.03
C ARG A 316 4.49 -3.29 -23.29
N TRP A 317 4.29 -4.43 -22.68
CA TRP A 317 5.39 -5.18 -22.07
C TRP A 317 6.50 -5.50 -23.09
N ALA A 318 7.74 -5.46 -22.63
CA ALA A 318 8.85 -6.01 -23.38
C ALA A 318 8.66 -7.53 -23.55
N ASP A 319 9.16 -8.07 -24.65
CA ASP A 319 8.97 -9.48 -25.01
C ASP A 319 9.49 -10.40 -23.90
N GLY A 320 8.64 -11.34 -23.50
CA GLY A 320 8.95 -12.28 -22.42
C GLY A 320 9.00 -11.71 -21.00
N PHE A 321 8.85 -10.39 -20.84
CA PHE A 321 8.83 -9.78 -19.51
C PHE A 321 7.51 -10.02 -18.80
N ARG A 322 7.60 -10.29 -17.50
CA ARG A 322 6.46 -10.30 -16.56
C ARG A 322 6.86 -9.57 -15.27
N PRO A 323 6.06 -8.63 -14.79
CA PRO A 323 6.37 -7.90 -13.56
C PRO A 323 6.33 -8.84 -12.36
N ALA A 324 7.29 -8.67 -11.46
CA ALA A 324 7.34 -9.38 -10.20
C ALA A 324 7.41 -8.39 -9.06
N SER A 325 6.46 -8.48 -8.14
CA SER A 325 6.45 -7.66 -6.94
C SER A 325 7.27 -8.32 -5.83
N SER A 326 7.99 -7.50 -5.05
CA SER A 326 8.81 -7.96 -3.94
C SER A 326 8.72 -7.04 -2.73
N GLY A 327 9.01 -7.59 -1.56
CA GLY A 327 9.07 -6.89 -0.29
C GLY A 327 8.11 -7.45 0.76
N VAL A 328 8.50 -7.40 2.03
CA VAL A 328 7.75 -7.95 3.16
C VAL A 328 6.83 -6.91 3.77
N LEU A 329 7.35 -5.78 4.19
CA LEU A 329 6.59 -4.71 4.85
C LEU A 329 6.01 -3.70 3.87
N THR A 330 6.79 -3.40 2.86
CA THR A 330 6.36 -2.61 1.70
C THR A 330 6.62 -3.42 0.45
N ARG A 331 5.72 -3.32 -0.53
CA ARG A 331 5.75 -4.16 -1.71
C ARG A 331 5.47 -3.37 -2.98
N GLY A 332 6.04 -3.81 -4.07
CA GLY A 332 5.80 -3.31 -5.42
C GLY A 332 6.78 -3.93 -6.42
N PRO A 333 6.52 -3.77 -7.71
CA PRO A 333 7.47 -4.14 -8.75
C PRO A 333 8.79 -3.38 -8.59
N ARG A 334 9.90 -4.05 -8.87
CA ARG A 334 11.24 -3.41 -8.89
C ARG A 334 11.63 -2.94 -10.28
N THR A 335 11.01 -3.53 -11.29
CA THR A 335 11.28 -3.28 -12.70
C THR A 335 9.99 -3.44 -13.47
N LEU A 336 9.75 -2.60 -14.44
CA LEU A 336 8.65 -2.67 -15.39
C LEU A 336 9.19 -2.39 -16.79
N LEU A 337 9.68 -3.45 -17.45
CA LEU A 337 10.26 -3.33 -18.80
C LEU A 337 9.14 -3.25 -19.85
N VAL A 338 9.13 -2.15 -20.58
CA VAL A 338 8.16 -1.88 -21.64
C VAL A 338 8.84 -1.58 -22.96
N ARG A 339 8.12 -1.82 -24.05
CA ARG A 339 8.39 -1.24 -25.36
C ARG A 339 7.49 -0.04 -25.55
N PRO A 340 8.05 1.15 -25.82
CA PRO A 340 7.28 2.38 -26.02
C PRO A 340 6.35 2.36 -27.25
N SER A 341 6.70 1.60 -28.28
CA SER A 341 5.92 1.50 -29.53
C SER A 341 5.82 0.07 -30.03
#